data_299268a7f6a4c0fceba19ff17b3411b7
#
_entry.id   299268a7f6a4c0fceba19ff17b3411b7
#
_cell.length_a   1.000
_cell.length_b   1.000
_cell.length_c   1.000
_cell.angle_alpha   90.00
_cell.angle_beta   90.00
_cell.angle_gamma   90.00
#
_symmetry.space_group_name_H-M   'P 1'
#
loop_
_entity.id
_entity.type
_entity.pdbx_description
1 polymer ?
#
loop_
_entity_poly.entity_id
_entity_poly.type
_entity_poly.pdbx_seq_one_letter_code
_entity_poly.pdbx_strand_id
1 'polypeptide(L)'
;MTPGHLRYISARDTSGWQDSVWPAVLLVALTAIIYVGSAGVPALLDDIDSMYAEIAREMNARGDWITPYANGIRYFEKPPLFYWLMSLSYAVVGVANEFSARMPIALAVTALVGVTFKIGKLLFGARAGFFGGLALATSAGTFLFTRGVLVDAVLALLVTLFFYGFVRWERADKKARPLLLMYGCAGAAVLVKGAIGVFFPAAGVVLTLALTGRIGEIRHLISLKGLLLFVAICAPWHILMELRNPGFLWYYVVNEHILRFLGTRQPMDYGRLPLLPFWLLHLVWLFPWSFYLLSLAWPANLRHAVKRHGTALVLPLVWAGTVLLFFSFSSSRIEYYTFPALPALALLAGAQCAICWDRGQRWAGLSIAIIGGAVGALFFVILALDPTHLAEAIKAFDDDPDRISHFSHFFDISSDTVEALRLPLLLAATGLGVILPWHLWVRTDRAKAAVLVAGMLTLFAATDMGFSIFSPHLTTKPLADEIKRRLTVDSTIVIDGDYEYASSVGFYTGLPVLIHGGRSPNLEYGAAYPDASPLFVDGDELQRRWSDKNQRVFLITTEDKQAELANMLPLRRHVIARQKNKLLLSNTAAGDDAPGHDWATEPAPPQWRESSTALPKAEFP
;
A
#
# COMPACT_ATOMS: atom_id res chain seq x y z
N MET A 1 -46.27 -9.52 -3.50
CA MET A 1 -45.20 -9.05 -2.63
C MET A 1 -44.59 -7.84 -3.27
N THR A 2 -44.80 -6.65 -2.72
CA THR A 2 -44.18 -5.41 -3.20
C THR A 2 -42.65 -5.56 -3.20
N PRO A 3 -41.94 -5.19 -4.29
CA PRO A 3 -40.48 -5.27 -4.36
C PRO A 3 -39.90 -4.41 -3.24
N GLY A 4 -39.29 -5.07 -2.25
CA GLY A 4 -38.83 -4.36 -1.05
C GLY A 4 -37.56 -3.60 -1.34
N HIS A 5 -37.61 -2.27 -1.17
CA HIS A 5 -36.42 -1.49 -0.83
C HIS A 5 -35.57 -2.26 0.19
N LEU A 6 -34.25 -2.12 0.17
CA LEU A 6 -33.42 -2.66 1.23
C LEU A 6 -34.13 -2.32 2.56
N ARG A 7 -34.70 -3.32 3.26
CA ARG A 7 -35.45 -3.05 4.49
C ARG A 7 -34.45 -2.57 5.50
N TYR A 8 -34.26 -1.27 5.51
CA TYR A 8 -33.55 -0.55 6.56
C TYR A 8 -34.41 -0.64 7.82
N ILE A 9 -34.18 -1.66 8.60
CA ILE A 9 -34.80 -1.75 9.92
C ILE A 9 -34.16 -0.63 10.73
N SER A 10 -34.91 0.47 10.91
CA SER A 10 -34.64 1.42 11.96
C SER A 10 -34.83 0.68 13.28
N ALA A 11 -33.82 -0.12 13.68
CA ALA A 11 -33.71 -0.49 15.07
C ALA A 11 -33.62 0.83 15.83
N ARG A 12 -34.64 1.18 16.59
CA ARG A 12 -34.60 2.31 17.54
C ARG A 12 -33.40 2.05 18.43
N ASP A 13 -32.29 2.68 18.11
CA ASP A 13 -31.09 2.65 18.94
C ASP A 13 -31.40 3.55 20.13
N THR A 14 -31.80 2.94 21.23
CA THR A 14 -32.11 3.62 22.49
C THR A 14 -30.86 4.16 23.18
N SER A 15 -29.68 3.97 22.59
CA SER A 15 -28.37 4.29 23.18
C SER A 15 -27.93 5.77 23.06
N GLY A 16 -28.70 6.64 22.41
CA GLY A 16 -28.33 8.04 22.17
C GLY A 16 -27.19 8.25 21.15
N TRP A 17 -26.70 7.17 20.50
CA TRP A 17 -25.60 7.22 19.53
C TRP A 17 -26.05 7.75 18.16
N GLN A 18 -27.35 7.65 17.84
CA GLN A 18 -27.87 7.96 16.51
C GLN A 18 -27.73 9.44 16.14
N ASP A 19 -27.95 10.34 17.10
CA ASP A 19 -27.97 11.79 16.87
C ASP A 19 -26.64 12.46 17.26
N SER A 20 -25.71 11.69 17.87
CA SER A 20 -24.41 12.19 18.29
C SER A 20 -23.41 12.21 17.12
N VAL A 21 -22.63 13.29 17.02
CA VAL A 21 -21.49 13.43 16.10
C VAL A 21 -20.21 12.84 16.68
N TRP A 22 -20.16 12.67 17.99
CA TRP A 22 -18.95 12.25 18.71
C TRP A 22 -18.37 10.89 18.26
N PRO A 23 -19.17 9.85 17.96
CA PRO A 23 -18.60 8.61 17.44
C PRO A 23 -17.80 8.78 16.14
N ALA A 24 -18.28 9.64 15.24
CA ALA A 24 -17.54 9.95 14.00
C ALA A 24 -16.27 10.76 14.29
N VAL A 25 -16.37 11.77 15.16
CA VAL A 25 -15.21 12.60 15.56
C VAL A 25 -14.15 11.74 16.22
N LEU A 26 -14.51 10.87 17.16
CA LEU A 26 -13.58 9.97 17.84
C LEU A 26 -12.89 9.00 16.86
N LEU A 27 -13.64 8.41 15.93
CA LEU A 27 -13.06 7.51 14.91
C LEU A 27 -12.08 8.25 14.00
N VAL A 28 -12.46 9.42 13.49
CA VAL A 28 -11.61 10.22 12.60
C VAL A 28 -10.35 10.68 13.35
N ALA A 29 -10.50 11.18 14.59
CA ALA A 29 -9.37 11.62 15.41
C ALA A 29 -8.41 10.46 15.73
N LEU A 30 -8.93 9.31 16.17
CA LEU A 30 -8.14 8.11 16.43
C LEU A 30 -7.38 7.68 15.17
N THR A 31 -8.07 7.62 14.03
CA THR A 31 -7.46 7.20 12.76
C THR A 31 -6.39 8.19 12.31
N ALA A 32 -6.66 9.50 12.42
CA ALA A 32 -5.65 10.51 12.09
C ALA A 32 -4.41 10.39 12.99
N ILE A 33 -4.58 10.20 14.30
CA ILE A 33 -3.47 10.01 15.23
C ILE A 33 -2.64 8.79 14.84
N ILE A 34 -3.27 7.66 14.49
CA ILE A 34 -2.56 6.44 14.09
C ILE A 34 -1.80 6.67 12.78
N TYR A 35 -2.49 7.09 11.73
CA TYR A 35 -1.95 7.03 10.36
C TYR A 35 -1.15 8.27 9.96
N VAL A 36 -1.56 9.47 10.40
CA VAL A 36 -0.78 10.69 10.20
C VAL A 36 0.40 10.73 11.16
N GLY A 37 0.19 10.32 12.43
CA GLY A 37 1.26 10.30 13.44
C GLY A 37 2.41 9.35 13.11
N SER A 38 2.14 8.26 12.37
CA SER A 38 3.15 7.27 11.96
C SER A 38 3.58 7.39 10.49
N ALA A 39 3.14 8.41 9.74
CA ALA A 39 3.43 8.55 8.31
C ALA A 39 4.93 8.74 8.00
N GLY A 40 5.72 9.25 8.95
CA GLY A 40 7.16 9.47 8.81
C GLY A 40 8.03 8.23 8.96
N VAL A 41 7.46 7.09 9.32
CA VAL A 41 8.18 5.81 9.54
C VAL A 41 7.48 4.67 8.78
N PRO A 42 8.24 3.67 8.33
CA PRO A 42 9.71 3.56 8.21
C PRO A 42 10.29 4.44 7.08
N ALA A 43 11.61 4.37 6.85
CA ALA A 43 12.21 4.89 5.62
C ALA A 43 11.53 4.29 4.39
N LEU A 44 11.56 4.98 3.24
CA LEU A 44 11.06 4.40 1.98
C LEU A 44 11.92 3.19 1.62
N LEU A 45 11.25 2.08 1.38
CA LEU A 45 11.89 0.84 0.99
C LEU A 45 12.32 0.90 -0.49
N ASP A 46 13.31 0.13 -0.87
CA ASP A 46 13.64 -0.07 -2.28
C ASP A 46 12.48 -0.75 -3.02
N ASP A 47 12.49 -0.78 -4.35
CA ASP A 47 11.42 -1.24 -5.23
C ASP A 47 10.24 -0.23 -5.27
N ILE A 48 9.01 -0.68 -5.22
CA ILE A 48 7.78 0.09 -5.51
C ILE A 48 7.63 1.30 -4.58
N ASP A 49 8.01 1.19 -3.31
CA ASP A 49 7.78 2.22 -2.30
C ASP A 49 8.51 3.53 -2.65
N SER A 50 9.83 3.45 -2.84
CA SER A 50 10.64 4.60 -3.22
C SER A 50 10.45 5.01 -4.68
N MET A 51 10.17 4.05 -5.57
CA MET A 51 9.91 4.33 -6.99
C MET A 51 8.65 5.20 -7.16
N TYR A 52 7.56 4.91 -6.46
CA TYR A 52 6.35 5.75 -6.53
C TYR A 52 6.58 7.14 -5.94
N ALA A 53 7.33 7.21 -4.85
CA ALA A 53 7.71 8.49 -4.25
C ALA A 53 8.59 9.32 -5.21
N GLU A 54 9.52 8.67 -5.91
CA GLU A 54 10.39 9.29 -6.93
C GLU A 54 9.60 9.80 -8.13
N ILE A 55 8.63 9.02 -8.64
CA ILE A 55 7.74 9.46 -9.73
C ILE A 55 7.06 10.78 -9.37
N ALA A 56 6.52 10.90 -8.18
CA ALA A 56 5.87 12.14 -7.74
C ALA A 56 6.87 13.31 -7.58
N ARG A 57 8.10 13.03 -7.13
CA ARG A 57 9.18 14.01 -7.03
C ARG A 57 9.60 14.51 -8.41
N GLU A 58 9.79 13.59 -9.38
CA GLU A 58 10.13 13.94 -10.75
C GLU A 58 9.00 14.72 -11.45
N MET A 59 7.73 14.41 -11.20
CA MET A 59 6.62 15.22 -11.73
C MET A 59 6.74 16.69 -11.35
N ASN A 60 7.07 16.97 -10.08
CA ASN A 60 7.30 18.34 -9.64
C ASN A 60 8.55 18.96 -10.27
N ALA A 61 9.66 18.23 -10.31
CA ALA A 61 10.93 18.72 -10.84
C ALA A 61 10.88 19.01 -12.35
N ARG A 62 10.20 18.15 -13.11
CA ARG A 62 10.04 18.28 -14.57
C ARG A 62 8.90 19.22 -14.97
N GLY A 63 7.90 19.41 -14.10
CA GLY A 63 6.65 20.09 -14.47
C GLY A 63 5.79 19.27 -15.45
N ASP A 64 6.07 17.97 -15.64
CA ASP A 64 5.29 17.08 -16.49
C ASP A 64 4.29 16.28 -15.64
N TRP A 65 3.03 16.66 -15.75
CA TRP A 65 1.92 16.05 -15.02
C TRP A 65 1.18 14.96 -15.83
N ILE A 66 1.68 14.65 -17.03
CA ILE A 66 1.05 13.69 -17.95
C ILE A 66 1.84 12.39 -17.95
N THR A 67 3.13 12.42 -18.32
CA THR A 67 3.97 11.23 -18.35
C THR A 67 4.68 11.05 -17.01
N PRO A 68 4.40 9.96 -16.26
CA PRO A 68 5.17 9.61 -15.07
C PRO A 68 6.58 9.13 -15.46
N TYR A 69 7.58 9.51 -14.66
CA TYR A 69 8.97 9.06 -14.81
C TYR A 69 9.51 8.55 -13.48
N ALA A 70 10.22 7.43 -13.50
CA ALA A 70 11.01 6.92 -12.39
C ALA A 70 12.47 6.89 -12.81
N ASN A 71 13.33 7.64 -12.15
CA ASN A 71 14.73 7.81 -12.53
C ASN A 71 14.92 8.23 -14.01
N GLY A 72 14.06 9.11 -14.50
CA GLY A 72 14.11 9.53 -15.91
C GLY A 72 13.50 8.55 -16.92
N ILE A 73 13.16 7.34 -16.51
CA ILE A 73 12.53 6.31 -17.35
C ILE A 73 11.02 6.46 -17.29
N ARG A 74 10.34 6.44 -18.45
CA ARG A 74 8.86 6.53 -18.52
C ARG A 74 8.22 5.35 -17.79
N TYR A 75 7.17 5.62 -17.01
CA TYR A 75 6.48 4.62 -16.23
C TYR A 75 5.01 4.50 -16.67
N PHE A 76 4.57 3.30 -17.02
CA PHE A 76 3.26 3.08 -17.67
C PHE A 76 2.29 2.18 -16.90
N GLU A 77 2.68 1.59 -15.77
CA GLU A 77 1.85 0.61 -15.09
C GLU A 77 0.67 1.18 -14.32
N LYS A 78 0.79 2.41 -13.82
CA LYS A 78 -0.25 3.02 -12.99
C LYS A 78 -0.62 4.42 -13.47
N PRO A 79 -1.91 4.77 -13.41
CA PRO A 79 -2.40 6.11 -13.74
C PRO A 79 -1.98 7.15 -12.71
N PRO A 80 -2.14 8.47 -12.99
CA PRO A 80 -1.39 9.52 -12.34
C PRO A 80 -1.98 10.03 -11.02
N LEU A 81 -3.24 9.75 -10.69
CA LEU A 81 -3.94 10.44 -9.59
C LEU A 81 -3.20 10.29 -8.26
N PHE A 82 -2.63 9.12 -7.99
CA PHE A 82 -1.87 8.91 -6.75
C PHE A 82 -0.58 9.74 -6.73
N TYR A 83 0.13 9.82 -7.84
CA TYR A 83 1.33 10.67 -7.97
C TYR A 83 1.00 12.14 -7.87
N TRP A 84 -0.12 12.59 -8.45
CA TRP A 84 -0.60 13.97 -8.28
C TRP A 84 -0.88 14.32 -6.83
N LEU A 85 -1.49 13.39 -6.08
CA LEU A 85 -1.73 13.59 -4.64
C LEU A 85 -0.43 13.67 -3.83
N MET A 86 0.57 12.85 -4.14
CA MET A 86 1.88 12.91 -3.51
C MET A 86 2.63 14.20 -3.89
N SER A 87 2.63 14.57 -5.17
CA SER A 87 3.23 15.82 -5.65
C SER A 87 2.63 17.05 -4.95
N LEU A 88 1.29 17.05 -4.80
CA LEU A 88 0.61 18.10 -4.03
C LEU A 88 1.04 18.08 -2.56
N SER A 89 1.16 16.89 -1.96
CA SER A 89 1.65 16.76 -0.58
C SER A 89 3.07 17.30 -0.43
N TYR A 90 3.97 17.03 -1.37
CA TYR A 90 5.33 17.59 -1.37
C TYR A 90 5.32 19.12 -1.46
N ALA A 91 4.46 19.67 -2.33
CA ALA A 91 4.32 21.12 -2.46
C ALA A 91 3.78 21.78 -1.18
N VAL A 92 2.82 21.14 -0.50
CA VAL A 92 2.23 21.66 0.75
C VAL A 92 3.19 21.55 1.94
N VAL A 93 3.89 20.42 2.06
CA VAL A 93 4.85 20.17 3.15
C VAL A 93 6.18 20.91 2.91
N GLY A 94 6.48 21.24 1.66
CA GLY A 94 7.71 21.93 1.26
C GLY A 94 8.92 21.02 1.05
N VAL A 95 8.75 19.69 1.24
CA VAL A 95 9.83 18.71 1.08
C VAL A 95 9.26 17.35 0.66
N ALA A 96 10.00 16.66 -0.22
CA ALA A 96 9.75 15.26 -0.54
C ALA A 96 10.50 14.37 0.45
N ASN A 97 9.75 13.71 1.33
CA ASN A 97 10.27 12.76 2.33
C ASN A 97 9.22 11.68 2.64
N GLU A 98 9.53 10.79 3.57
CA GLU A 98 8.67 9.67 3.97
C GLU A 98 7.29 10.13 4.43
N PHE A 99 7.25 11.20 5.24
CA PHE A 99 6.00 11.76 5.78
C PHE A 99 5.12 12.32 4.67
N SER A 100 5.68 13.16 3.80
CA SER A 100 4.92 13.79 2.72
C SER A 100 4.50 12.78 1.64
N ALA A 101 5.28 11.73 1.39
CA ALA A 101 4.92 10.63 0.49
C ALA A 101 3.72 9.82 1.00
N ARG A 102 3.65 9.55 2.31
CA ARG A 102 2.55 8.76 2.92
C ARG A 102 1.35 9.60 3.37
N MET A 103 1.45 10.93 3.37
CA MET A 103 0.33 11.80 3.77
C MET A 103 -0.96 11.56 2.97
N PRO A 104 -0.95 11.39 1.63
CA PRO A 104 -2.17 11.06 0.88
C PRO A 104 -2.82 9.76 1.34
N ILE A 105 -2.02 8.75 1.69
CA ILE A 105 -2.50 7.45 2.21
C ILE A 105 -3.16 7.64 3.58
N ALA A 106 -2.49 8.34 4.50
CA ALA A 106 -2.98 8.60 5.84
C ALA A 106 -4.32 9.36 5.83
N LEU A 107 -4.44 10.37 4.97
CA LEU A 107 -5.68 11.12 4.77
C LEU A 107 -6.77 10.26 4.12
N ALA A 108 -6.41 9.44 3.12
CA ALA A 108 -7.33 8.52 2.47
C ALA A 108 -7.91 7.51 3.46
N VAL A 109 -7.08 6.90 4.33
CA VAL A 109 -7.54 5.96 5.36
C VAL A 109 -8.40 6.66 6.41
N THR A 110 -8.04 7.88 6.81
CA THR A 110 -8.84 8.66 7.76
C THR A 110 -10.25 8.95 7.21
N ALA A 111 -10.33 9.36 5.95
CA ALA A 111 -11.60 9.56 5.27
C ALA A 111 -12.36 8.23 5.06
N LEU A 112 -11.65 7.16 4.69
CA LEU A 112 -12.18 5.82 4.47
C LEU A 112 -12.91 5.28 5.71
N VAL A 113 -12.30 5.42 6.88
CA VAL A 113 -12.92 5.04 8.17
C VAL A 113 -14.19 5.86 8.43
N GLY A 114 -14.15 7.17 8.20
CA GLY A 114 -15.31 8.05 8.35
C GLY A 114 -16.46 7.68 7.41
N VAL A 115 -16.16 7.35 6.15
CA VAL A 115 -17.17 6.91 5.16
C VAL A 115 -17.71 5.52 5.50
N THR A 116 -16.85 4.60 5.94
CA THR A 116 -17.26 3.26 6.40
C THR A 116 -18.22 3.37 7.59
N PHE A 117 -17.92 4.23 8.58
CA PHE A 117 -18.87 4.53 9.65
C PHE A 117 -20.22 5.03 9.12
N LYS A 118 -20.22 5.96 8.16
CA LYS A 118 -21.47 6.49 7.57
C LYS A 118 -22.28 5.42 6.86
N ILE A 119 -21.65 4.56 6.08
CA ILE A 119 -22.32 3.40 5.44
C ILE A 119 -22.90 2.47 6.52
N GLY A 120 -22.09 2.09 7.52
CA GLY A 120 -22.55 1.23 8.61
C GLY A 120 -23.71 1.82 9.40
N LYS A 121 -23.66 3.12 9.69
CA LYS A 121 -24.78 3.85 10.32
C LYS A 121 -26.04 3.78 9.47
N LEU A 122 -25.91 3.92 8.16
CA LEU A 122 -27.05 3.84 7.23
C LEU A 122 -27.60 2.42 7.09
N LEU A 123 -26.76 1.39 7.07
CA LEU A 123 -27.18 -0.01 6.87
C LEU A 123 -27.63 -0.70 8.16
N PHE A 124 -26.90 -0.49 9.26
CA PHE A 124 -27.00 -1.32 10.47
C PHE A 124 -27.26 -0.54 11.76
N GLY A 125 -27.25 0.81 11.70
CA GLY A 125 -27.36 1.69 12.86
C GLY A 125 -26.01 2.23 13.35
N ALA A 126 -26.05 3.29 14.16
CA ALA A 126 -24.86 4.05 14.56
C ALA A 126 -23.82 3.21 15.31
N ARG A 127 -24.26 2.32 16.21
CA ARG A 127 -23.40 1.45 17.00
C ARG A 127 -22.65 0.45 16.11
N ALA A 128 -23.34 -0.23 15.21
CA ALA A 128 -22.71 -1.15 14.25
C ALA A 128 -21.76 -0.41 13.30
N GLY A 129 -22.16 0.78 12.84
CA GLY A 129 -21.30 1.65 12.04
C GLY A 129 -20.01 2.05 12.77
N PHE A 130 -20.11 2.40 14.07
CA PHE A 130 -18.95 2.73 14.89
C PHE A 130 -17.98 1.55 15.01
N PHE A 131 -18.47 0.35 15.31
CA PHE A 131 -17.61 -0.83 15.37
C PHE A 131 -17.04 -1.22 14.00
N GLY A 132 -17.76 -1.00 12.90
CA GLY A 132 -17.24 -1.18 11.55
C GLY A 132 -16.10 -0.20 11.22
N GLY A 133 -16.26 1.08 11.55
CA GLY A 133 -15.20 2.07 11.42
C GLY A 133 -14.00 1.76 12.32
N LEU A 134 -14.26 1.34 13.58
CA LEU A 134 -13.21 0.97 14.52
C LEU A 134 -12.46 -0.28 14.06
N ALA A 135 -13.19 -1.28 13.54
CA ALA A 135 -12.59 -2.48 12.97
C ALA A 135 -11.64 -2.15 11.82
N LEU A 136 -12.03 -1.26 10.93
CA LEU A 136 -11.18 -0.82 9.84
C LEU A 136 -9.96 -0.03 10.35
N ALA A 137 -10.16 0.91 11.27
CA ALA A 137 -9.09 1.76 11.81
C ALA A 137 -8.02 0.98 12.58
N THR A 138 -8.41 -0.13 13.22
CA THR A 138 -7.54 -0.90 14.13
C THR A 138 -7.27 -2.33 13.65
N SER A 139 -7.55 -2.65 12.40
CA SER A 139 -7.18 -3.96 11.83
C SER A 139 -5.72 -4.00 11.40
N ALA A 140 -5.09 -5.14 11.59
CA ALA A 140 -3.68 -5.36 11.24
C ALA A 140 -3.39 -5.06 9.76
N GLY A 141 -4.27 -5.51 8.84
CA GLY A 141 -4.09 -5.29 7.40
C GLY A 141 -4.19 -3.83 6.99
N THR A 142 -5.14 -3.05 7.56
CA THR A 142 -5.20 -1.61 7.27
C THR A 142 -3.92 -0.91 7.69
N PHE A 143 -3.37 -1.27 8.84
CA PHE A 143 -2.13 -0.69 9.33
C PHE A 143 -0.93 -1.08 8.46
N LEU A 144 -0.72 -2.38 8.23
CA LEU A 144 0.43 -2.90 7.48
C LEU A 144 0.46 -2.41 6.03
N PHE A 145 -0.67 -2.49 5.31
CA PHE A 145 -0.73 -2.07 3.90
C PHE A 145 -0.60 -0.57 3.67
N THR A 146 -0.64 0.23 4.72
CA THR A 146 -0.45 1.68 4.67
C THR A 146 0.93 2.14 5.13
N ARG A 147 1.81 1.20 5.48
CA ARG A 147 3.23 1.51 5.75
C ARG A 147 4.02 1.70 4.46
N GLY A 148 3.65 0.99 3.40
CA GLY A 148 4.18 1.20 2.05
C GLY A 148 3.45 2.32 1.31
N VAL A 149 4.13 2.89 0.30
CA VAL A 149 3.54 3.91 -0.60
C VAL A 149 2.74 3.20 -1.69
N LEU A 150 1.53 2.74 -1.33
CA LEU A 150 0.65 1.95 -2.19
C LEU A 150 -0.62 2.72 -2.58
N VAL A 151 -1.05 2.55 -3.82
CA VAL A 151 -2.25 3.22 -4.39
C VAL A 151 -3.57 2.72 -3.79
N ASP A 152 -3.55 1.56 -3.13
CA ASP A 152 -4.74 0.78 -2.75
C ASP A 152 -5.61 1.46 -1.69
N ALA A 153 -5.02 2.27 -0.81
CA ALA A 153 -5.79 3.04 0.18
C ALA A 153 -6.67 4.11 -0.48
N VAL A 154 -6.14 4.79 -1.48
CA VAL A 154 -6.89 5.80 -2.25
C VAL A 154 -7.98 5.13 -3.09
N LEU A 155 -7.66 3.99 -3.73
CA LEU A 155 -8.63 3.17 -4.46
C LEU A 155 -9.78 2.72 -3.55
N ALA A 156 -9.45 2.18 -2.36
CA ALA A 156 -10.45 1.72 -1.39
C ALA A 156 -11.38 2.86 -0.93
N LEU A 157 -10.82 4.06 -0.72
CA LEU A 157 -11.64 5.25 -0.38
C LEU A 157 -12.63 5.56 -1.51
N LEU A 158 -12.17 5.61 -2.76
CA LEU A 158 -13.02 5.95 -3.91
C LEU A 158 -14.11 4.88 -4.15
N VAL A 159 -13.77 3.60 -4.04
CA VAL A 159 -14.73 2.48 -4.11
C VAL A 159 -15.74 2.58 -2.96
N THR A 160 -15.30 2.91 -1.75
CA THR A 160 -16.18 3.08 -0.58
C THR A 160 -17.10 4.29 -0.73
N LEU A 161 -16.60 5.40 -1.26
CA LEU A 161 -17.41 6.58 -1.58
C LEU A 161 -18.44 6.28 -2.68
N PHE A 162 -18.11 5.45 -3.66
CA PHE A 162 -19.06 4.97 -4.66
C PHE A 162 -20.21 4.19 -3.98
N PHE A 163 -19.90 3.24 -3.11
CA PHE A 163 -20.94 2.49 -2.39
C PHE A 163 -21.72 3.37 -1.41
N TYR A 164 -21.09 4.37 -0.80
CA TYR A 164 -21.82 5.38 -0.03
C TYR A 164 -22.81 6.15 -0.90
N GLY A 165 -22.40 6.53 -2.11
CA GLY A 165 -23.29 7.13 -3.13
C GLY A 165 -24.47 6.21 -3.45
N PHE A 166 -24.23 4.91 -3.65
CA PHE A 166 -25.28 3.92 -3.92
C PHE A 166 -26.28 3.81 -2.75
N VAL A 167 -25.81 3.66 -1.52
CA VAL A 167 -26.67 3.61 -0.33
C VAL A 167 -27.47 4.92 -0.15
N ARG A 168 -26.86 6.07 -0.43
CA ARG A 168 -27.55 7.37 -0.42
C ARG A 168 -28.60 7.51 -1.54
N TRP A 169 -28.30 6.98 -2.72
CA TRP A 169 -29.24 6.95 -3.83
C TRP A 169 -30.48 6.11 -3.51
N GLU A 170 -30.31 4.94 -2.91
CA GLU A 170 -31.43 4.10 -2.49
C GLU A 170 -32.32 4.79 -1.44
N ARG A 171 -31.72 5.55 -0.50
CA ARG A 171 -32.47 6.25 0.57
C ARG A 171 -33.12 7.56 0.14
N ALA A 172 -32.62 8.19 -0.92
CA ALA A 172 -33.04 9.52 -1.35
C ALA A 172 -34.05 9.48 -2.49
N ASP A 173 -34.83 8.43 -2.64
CA ASP A 173 -35.77 8.25 -3.76
C ASP A 173 -35.11 8.49 -5.13
N LYS A 174 -33.91 7.92 -5.30
CA LYS A 174 -33.18 7.87 -6.60
C LYS A 174 -32.77 9.25 -7.14
N LYS A 175 -32.43 10.20 -6.27
CA LYS A 175 -31.97 11.55 -6.65
C LYS A 175 -30.64 11.54 -7.42
N ALA A 176 -30.46 12.55 -8.28
CA ALA A 176 -29.31 12.66 -9.18
C ALA A 176 -27.95 12.92 -8.46
N ARG A 177 -27.93 13.65 -7.33
CA ARG A 177 -26.66 14.00 -6.63
C ARG A 177 -25.85 12.79 -6.20
N PRO A 178 -26.42 11.72 -5.58
CA PRO A 178 -25.66 10.51 -5.26
C PRO A 178 -25.10 9.80 -6.49
N LEU A 179 -25.81 9.84 -7.64
CA LEU A 179 -25.29 9.26 -8.89
C LEU A 179 -24.04 9.99 -9.38
N LEU A 180 -24.01 11.33 -9.32
CA LEU A 180 -22.81 12.08 -9.69
C LEU A 180 -21.62 11.72 -8.82
N LEU A 181 -21.83 11.48 -7.51
CA LEU A 181 -20.78 10.99 -6.62
C LEU A 181 -20.25 9.62 -7.08
N MET A 182 -21.16 8.67 -7.43
CA MET A 182 -20.78 7.35 -7.91
C MET A 182 -19.91 7.43 -9.17
N TYR A 183 -20.38 8.16 -10.18
CA TYR A 183 -19.64 8.30 -11.44
C TYR A 183 -18.31 9.06 -11.28
N GLY A 184 -18.31 10.11 -10.46
CA GLY A 184 -17.08 10.86 -10.17
C GLY A 184 -16.05 10.01 -9.46
N CYS A 185 -16.46 9.23 -8.45
CA CYS A 185 -15.56 8.31 -7.74
C CYS A 185 -15.06 7.18 -8.66
N ALA A 186 -15.91 6.64 -9.55
CA ALA A 186 -15.50 5.63 -10.52
C ALA A 186 -14.46 6.20 -11.50
N GLY A 187 -14.66 7.40 -12.04
CA GLY A 187 -13.69 8.07 -12.91
C GLY A 187 -12.35 8.34 -12.22
N ALA A 188 -12.40 8.83 -10.97
CA ALA A 188 -11.20 9.04 -10.17
C ALA A 188 -10.50 7.69 -9.84
N ALA A 189 -11.25 6.63 -9.55
CA ALA A 189 -10.70 5.31 -9.27
C ALA A 189 -9.99 4.69 -10.50
N VAL A 190 -10.48 4.97 -11.71
CA VAL A 190 -9.77 4.62 -12.96
C VAL A 190 -8.42 5.35 -13.03
N LEU A 191 -8.36 6.61 -12.63
CA LEU A 191 -7.09 7.36 -12.57
C LEU A 191 -6.17 6.94 -11.42
N VAL A 192 -6.59 6.04 -10.52
CA VAL A 192 -5.74 5.44 -9.47
C VAL A 192 -5.18 4.09 -9.90
N LYS A 193 -6.05 3.18 -10.39
CA LYS A 193 -5.64 1.78 -10.64
C LYS A 193 -6.38 1.14 -11.82
N GLY A 194 -6.90 1.93 -12.77
CA GLY A 194 -7.48 1.44 -14.01
C GLY A 194 -8.83 0.74 -13.87
N ALA A 195 -9.06 -0.28 -14.71
CA ALA A 195 -10.34 -0.91 -14.91
C ALA A 195 -11.01 -1.45 -13.63
N ILE A 196 -10.23 -1.93 -12.65
CA ILE A 196 -10.78 -2.43 -11.38
C ILE A 196 -11.49 -1.34 -10.56
N GLY A 197 -11.13 -0.07 -10.78
CA GLY A 197 -11.79 1.09 -10.17
C GLY A 197 -13.28 1.23 -10.56
N VAL A 198 -13.66 0.71 -11.71
CA VAL A 198 -15.07 0.63 -12.17
C VAL A 198 -15.63 -0.77 -11.96
N PHE A 199 -14.85 -1.80 -12.24
CA PHE A 199 -15.32 -3.19 -12.21
C PHE A 199 -15.88 -3.58 -10.84
N PHE A 200 -15.13 -3.36 -9.75
CA PHE A 200 -15.57 -3.78 -8.42
C PHE A 200 -16.86 -3.07 -7.97
N PRO A 201 -16.97 -1.73 -8.04
CA PRO A 201 -18.20 -1.08 -7.61
C PRO A 201 -19.38 -1.37 -8.54
N ALA A 202 -19.18 -1.45 -9.85
CA ALA A 202 -20.26 -1.78 -10.79
C ALA A 202 -20.78 -3.21 -10.59
N ALA A 203 -19.88 -4.20 -10.53
CA ALA A 203 -20.25 -5.59 -10.27
C ALA A 203 -20.94 -5.73 -8.90
N GLY A 204 -20.42 -5.05 -7.86
CA GLY A 204 -21.01 -5.05 -6.53
C GLY A 204 -22.45 -4.54 -6.51
N VAL A 205 -22.75 -3.46 -7.23
CA VAL A 205 -24.11 -2.92 -7.34
C VAL A 205 -25.01 -3.84 -8.17
N VAL A 206 -24.56 -4.29 -9.34
CA VAL A 206 -25.35 -5.17 -10.22
C VAL A 206 -25.71 -6.47 -9.49
N LEU A 207 -24.76 -7.12 -8.85
CA LEU A 207 -24.99 -8.35 -8.10
C LEU A 207 -25.89 -8.11 -6.86
N THR A 208 -25.74 -6.97 -6.17
CA THR A 208 -26.63 -6.61 -5.06
C THR A 208 -28.07 -6.48 -5.54
N LEU A 209 -28.31 -5.77 -6.63
CA LEU A 209 -29.64 -5.61 -7.21
C LEU A 209 -30.22 -6.96 -7.71
N ALA A 210 -29.40 -7.79 -8.32
CA ALA A 210 -29.81 -9.12 -8.79
C ALA A 210 -30.22 -10.03 -7.62
N LEU A 211 -29.36 -10.15 -6.60
CA LEU A 211 -29.62 -11.01 -5.43
C LEU A 211 -30.78 -10.52 -4.55
N THR A 212 -31.11 -9.24 -4.63
CA THR A 212 -32.28 -8.67 -3.94
C THR A 212 -33.55 -8.64 -4.80
N GLY A 213 -33.52 -9.22 -6.00
CA GLY A 213 -34.68 -9.28 -6.93
C GLY A 213 -35.00 -7.92 -7.57
N ARG A 214 -34.04 -6.99 -7.62
CA ARG A 214 -34.25 -5.59 -8.02
C ARG A 214 -33.45 -5.20 -9.26
N ILE A 215 -33.04 -6.17 -10.08
CA ILE A 215 -32.18 -5.93 -11.25
C ILE A 215 -32.78 -4.89 -12.23
N GLY A 216 -34.11 -4.81 -12.32
CA GLY A 216 -34.79 -3.79 -13.13
C GLY A 216 -34.52 -2.34 -12.75
N GLU A 217 -33.99 -2.11 -11.53
CA GLU A 217 -33.63 -0.75 -11.08
C GLU A 217 -32.33 -0.23 -11.68
N ILE A 218 -31.54 -1.07 -12.34
CA ILE A 218 -30.28 -0.69 -12.99
C ILE A 218 -30.50 0.46 -14.00
N ARG A 219 -31.66 0.50 -14.64
CA ARG A 219 -32.03 1.60 -15.59
C ARG A 219 -32.00 2.98 -14.91
N HIS A 220 -32.31 3.07 -13.63
CA HIS A 220 -32.31 4.32 -12.87
C HIS A 220 -30.90 4.75 -12.41
N LEU A 221 -29.93 3.87 -12.55
CA LEU A 221 -28.52 4.19 -12.32
C LEU A 221 -27.84 4.78 -13.56
N ILE A 222 -28.44 4.59 -14.74
CA ILE A 222 -27.93 5.15 -16.00
C ILE A 222 -28.20 6.66 -16.02
N SER A 223 -27.14 7.46 -16.04
CA SER A 223 -27.21 8.91 -16.06
C SER A 223 -26.26 9.49 -17.08
N LEU A 224 -26.78 10.18 -18.08
CA LEU A 224 -25.94 10.85 -19.09
C LEU A 224 -24.99 11.86 -18.44
N LYS A 225 -25.47 12.67 -17.47
CA LYS A 225 -24.64 13.62 -16.72
C LYS A 225 -23.53 12.89 -15.93
N GLY A 226 -23.87 11.75 -15.34
CA GLY A 226 -22.89 10.90 -14.65
C GLY A 226 -21.84 10.36 -15.62
N LEU A 227 -22.27 9.81 -16.77
CA LEU A 227 -21.36 9.27 -17.78
C LEU A 227 -20.42 10.35 -18.34
N LEU A 228 -20.95 11.54 -18.63
CA LEU A 228 -20.14 12.68 -19.07
C LEU A 228 -19.11 13.08 -17.99
N LEU A 229 -19.50 13.11 -16.71
CA LEU A 229 -18.58 13.37 -15.60
C LEU A 229 -17.49 12.30 -15.50
N PHE A 230 -17.86 11.03 -15.59
CA PHE A 230 -16.91 9.91 -15.59
C PHE A 230 -15.88 10.05 -16.71
N VAL A 231 -16.35 10.25 -17.95
CA VAL A 231 -15.47 10.43 -19.12
C VAL A 231 -14.61 11.68 -18.98
N ALA A 232 -15.17 12.80 -18.52
CA ALA A 232 -14.43 14.04 -18.33
C ALA A 232 -13.31 13.92 -17.29
N ILE A 233 -13.45 13.02 -16.30
CA ILE A 233 -12.41 12.76 -15.31
C ILE A 233 -11.34 11.80 -15.86
N CYS A 234 -11.72 10.66 -16.41
CA CYS A 234 -10.75 9.62 -16.74
C CYS A 234 -10.15 9.72 -18.16
N ALA A 235 -10.92 10.14 -19.18
CA ALA A 235 -10.47 10.08 -20.56
C ALA A 235 -9.35 11.08 -20.91
N PRO A 236 -9.35 12.35 -20.44
CA PRO A 236 -8.35 13.32 -20.88
C PRO A 236 -6.91 12.86 -20.65
N TRP A 237 -6.60 12.32 -19.48
CA TRP A 237 -5.25 11.84 -19.19
C TRP A 237 -4.86 10.66 -20.08
N HIS A 238 -5.73 9.66 -20.27
CA HIS A 238 -5.44 8.50 -21.11
C HIS A 238 -5.20 8.89 -22.58
N ILE A 239 -5.98 9.85 -23.08
CA ILE A 239 -5.81 10.37 -24.44
C ILE A 239 -4.47 11.11 -24.58
N LEU A 240 -4.17 12.02 -23.63
CA LEU A 240 -2.92 12.78 -23.65
C LEU A 240 -1.72 11.87 -23.48
N MET A 241 -1.84 10.83 -22.66
CA MET A 241 -0.79 9.85 -22.44
C MET A 241 -0.46 9.06 -23.71
N GLU A 242 -1.47 8.59 -24.43
CA GLU A 242 -1.28 7.91 -25.72
C GLU A 242 -0.68 8.85 -26.79
N LEU A 243 -1.16 10.10 -26.86
CA LEU A 243 -0.64 11.07 -27.84
C LEU A 243 0.84 11.41 -27.59
N ARG A 244 1.28 11.44 -26.34
CA ARG A 244 2.68 11.69 -25.98
C ARG A 244 3.56 10.44 -25.98
N ASN A 245 2.97 9.29 -25.75
CA ASN A 245 3.64 8.00 -25.61
C ASN A 245 2.93 6.95 -26.46
N PRO A 246 3.12 6.93 -27.79
CA PRO A 246 2.46 5.99 -28.67
C PRO A 246 2.72 4.54 -28.23
N GLY A 247 1.64 3.74 -28.14
CA GLY A 247 1.67 2.36 -27.63
C GLY A 247 1.33 2.22 -26.15
N PHE A 248 1.17 3.33 -25.41
CA PHE A 248 0.78 3.32 -24.01
C PHE A 248 -0.53 2.56 -23.77
N LEU A 249 -1.59 2.83 -24.58
CA LEU A 249 -2.90 2.19 -24.39
C LEU A 249 -2.82 0.68 -24.58
N TRP A 250 -2.04 0.20 -25.53
CA TRP A 250 -1.83 -1.24 -25.69
C TRP A 250 -1.16 -1.83 -24.46
N TYR A 251 -0.03 -1.26 -24.04
CA TYR A 251 0.68 -1.74 -22.86
C TYR A 251 -0.21 -1.70 -21.62
N TYR A 252 -0.87 -0.57 -21.38
CA TYR A 252 -1.66 -0.36 -20.18
C TYR A 252 -2.94 -1.20 -20.15
N VAL A 253 -3.71 -1.23 -21.26
CA VAL A 253 -5.00 -1.94 -21.29
C VAL A 253 -4.80 -3.44 -21.54
N VAL A 254 -3.96 -3.79 -22.51
CA VAL A 254 -3.79 -5.19 -22.89
C VAL A 254 -2.81 -5.88 -21.96
N ASN A 255 -1.56 -5.38 -21.85
CA ASN A 255 -0.53 -6.04 -21.09
C ASN A 255 -0.79 -5.98 -19.57
N GLU A 256 -1.05 -4.78 -19.00
CA GLU A 256 -1.20 -4.58 -17.56
C GLU A 256 -2.57 -5.01 -16.99
N HIS A 257 -3.63 -5.10 -17.81
CA HIS A 257 -4.93 -5.53 -17.30
C HIS A 257 -5.32 -6.92 -17.78
N ILE A 258 -5.29 -7.19 -19.10
CA ILE A 258 -5.77 -8.45 -19.65
C ILE A 258 -4.73 -9.55 -19.49
N LEU A 259 -3.51 -9.34 -20.02
CA LEU A 259 -2.46 -10.37 -20.00
C LEU A 259 -1.97 -10.63 -18.56
N ARG A 260 -1.91 -9.60 -17.72
CA ARG A 260 -1.59 -9.75 -16.30
C ARG A 260 -2.61 -10.62 -15.57
N PHE A 261 -3.91 -10.41 -15.81
CA PHE A 261 -4.97 -11.26 -15.23
C PHE A 261 -4.84 -12.71 -15.67
N LEU A 262 -4.49 -12.94 -16.94
CA LEU A 262 -4.32 -14.27 -17.55
C LEU A 262 -2.97 -14.93 -17.19
N GLY A 263 -1.99 -14.19 -16.65
CA GLY A 263 -0.65 -14.69 -16.32
C GLY A 263 0.30 -14.79 -17.51
N THR A 264 0.06 -13.99 -18.54
CA THR A 264 0.86 -13.94 -19.77
C THR A 264 1.41 -12.54 -20.03
N ARG A 265 1.46 -11.69 -18.99
CA ARG A 265 2.07 -10.35 -19.01
C ARG A 265 3.55 -10.44 -19.40
N GLN A 266 4.03 -9.43 -20.12
CA GLN A 266 5.44 -9.28 -20.48
C GLN A 266 5.98 -7.93 -20.00
N PRO A 267 7.12 -7.91 -19.29
CA PRO A 267 7.82 -9.06 -18.68
C PRO A 267 6.98 -9.76 -17.61
N MET A 268 7.33 -11.00 -17.27
CA MET A 268 6.56 -11.78 -16.28
C MET A 268 6.47 -11.05 -14.94
N ASP A 269 5.31 -11.12 -14.32
CA ASP A 269 5.03 -10.54 -13.01
C ASP A 269 5.57 -11.42 -11.87
N TYR A 270 5.60 -10.85 -10.67
CA TYR A 270 5.95 -11.57 -9.44
C TYR A 270 5.05 -12.79 -9.24
N GLY A 271 5.56 -13.78 -8.51
CA GLY A 271 4.84 -15.00 -8.17
C GLY A 271 3.48 -14.74 -7.49
N ARG A 272 2.57 -15.69 -7.61
CA ARG A 272 1.24 -15.62 -6.99
C ARG A 272 1.20 -16.33 -5.66
N LEU A 273 0.55 -15.72 -4.67
CA LEU A 273 0.24 -16.39 -3.40
C LEU A 273 -0.68 -17.60 -3.64
N PRO A 274 -0.40 -18.80 -3.07
CA PRO A 274 -1.31 -19.94 -3.15
C PRO A 274 -2.71 -19.60 -2.60
N LEU A 275 -3.74 -20.26 -3.13
CA LEU A 275 -5.14 -19.89 -2.85
C LEU A 275 -5.53 -20.02 -1.37
N LEU A 276 -5.10 -21.10 -0.71
CA LEU A 276 -5.43 -21.31 0.71
C LEU A 276 -4.79 -20.28 1.63
N PRO A 277 -3.47 -20.03 1.57
CA PRO A 277 -2.87 -18.89 2.29
C PRO A 277 -3.54 -17.55 1.97
N PHE A 278 -3.86 -17.27 0.71
CA PHE A 278 -4.58 -16.04 0.32
C PHE A 278 -5.87 -15.85 1.12
N TRP A 279 -6.73 -16.87 1.23
CA TRP A 279 -7.98 -16.76 1.99
C TRP A 279 -7.75 -16.69 3.50
N LEU A 280 -6.79 -17.46 4.04
CA LEU A 280 -6.50 -17.47 5.48
C LEU A 280 -5.90 -16.14 5.96
N LEU A 281 -5.08 -15.49 5.15
CA LEU A 281 -4.48 -14.21 5.49
C LEU A 281 -5.52 -13.10 5.74
N HIS A 282 -6.73 -13.20 5.16
CA HIS A 282 -7.78 -12.22 5.45
C HIS A 282 -8.27 -12.28 6.91
N LEU A 283 -8.08 -13.41 7.60
CA LEU A 283 -8.31 -13.51 9.03
C LEU A 283 -7.26 -12.72 9.82
N VAL A 284 -6.02 -12.72 9.33
CA VAL A 284 -4.92 -11.93 9.91
C VAL A 284 -5.10 -10.45 9.58
N TRP A 285 -5.43 -10.13 8.33
CA TRP A 285 -5.59 -8.73 7.91
C TRP A 285 -6.73 -8.02 8.66
N LEU A 286 -7.80 -8.73 9.00
CA LEU A 286 -8.91 -8.16 9.78
C LEU A 286 -8.76 -8.40 11.29
N PHE A 287 -7.66 -9.01 11.78
CA PHE A 287 -7.43 -9.22 13.21
C PHE A 287 -7.45 -7.89 13.98
N PRO A 288 -8.06 -7.81 15.18
CA PRO A 288 -8.75 -8.88 15.93
C PRO A 288 -10.21 -9.07 15.54
N TRP A 289 -10.76 -8.29 14.63
CA TRP A 289 -12.19 -8.24 14.28
C TRP A 289 -12.66 -9.43 13.42
N SER A 290 -11.74 -10.16 12.82
CA SER A 290 -12.02 -11.38 12.03
C SER A 290 -12.80 -12.42 12.81
N PHE A 291 -12.61 -12.52 14.13
CA PHE A 291 -13.36 -13.48 14.97
C PHE A 291 -14.84 -13.12 15.11
N TYR A 292 -15.18 -11.84 15.08
CA TYR A 292 -16.58 -11.42 15.00
C TYR A 292 -17.16 -11.73 13.62
N LEU A 293 -16.41 -11.54 12.55
CA LEU A 293 -16.83 -11.91 11.20
C LEU A 293 -17.06 -13.43 11.08
N LEU A 294 -16.13 -14.25 11.55
CA LEU A 294 -16.26 -15.72 11.57
C LEU A 294 -17.51 -16.19 12.32
N SER A 295 -18.01 -15.38 13.27
CA SER A 295 -19.25 -15.70 13.97
C SER A 295 -20.47 -15.80 13.05
N LEU A 296 -20.45 -15.16 11.89
CA LEU A 296 -21.51 -15.30 10.90
C LEU A 296 -21.60 -16.71 10.31
N ALA A 297 -20.52 -17.49 10.33
CA ALA A 297 -20.53 -18.89 9.89
C ALA A 297 -21.41 -19.78 10.80
N TRP A 298 -21.70 -19.34 12.03
CA TRP A 298 -22.58 -20.10 12.93
C TRP A 298 -24.05 -19.91 12.55
N PRO A 299 -24.80 -20.97 12.22
CA PRO A 299 -26.16 -20.84 11.67
C PRO A 299 -27.14 -20.02 12.51
N ALA A 300 -27.02 -20.09 13.84
CA ALA A 300 -27.88 -19.31 14.75
C ALA A 300 -27.59 -17.80 14.67
N ASN A 301 -26.32 -17.43 14.53
CA ASN A 301 -25.88 -16.02 14.38
C ASN A 301 -26.23 -15.47 13.01
N LEU A 302 -26.02 -16.26 11.96
CA LEU A 302 -26.41 -15.88 10.60
C LEU A 302 -27.92 -15.64 10.50
N ARG A 303 -28.74 -16.59 11.01
CA ARG A 303 -30.20 -16.41 11.06
C ARG A 303 -30.59 -15.15 11.81
N HIS A 304 -29.93 -14.86 12.93
CA HIS A 304 -30.21 -13.65 13.72
C HIS A 304 -29.78 -12.38 12.96
N ALA A 305 -28.61 -12.36 12.35
CA ALA A 305 -28.14 -11.23 11.53
C ALA A 305 -29.08 -10.96 10.35
N VAL A 306 -29.51 -12.01 9.64
CA VAL A 306 -30.49 -11.90 8.54
C VAL A 306 -31.84 -11.41 9.06
N LYS A 307 -32.32 -11.91 10.21
CA LYS A 307 -33.56 -11.42 10.81
C LYS A 307 -33.46 -9.95 11.22
N ARG A 308 -32.30 -9.51 11.73
CA ARG A 308 -32.08 -8.15 12.22
C ARG A 308 -31.82 -7.14 11.10
N HIS A 309 -31.05 -7.52 10.10
CA HIS A 309 -30.55 -6.59 9.07
C HIS A 309 -31.10 -6.86 7.66
N GLY A 310 -31.69 -8.02 7.43
CA GLY A 310 -32.32 -8.37 6.16
C GLY A 310 -31.40 -8.23 4.96
N THR A 311 -31.92 -7.61 3.91
CA THR A 311 -31.20 -7.39 2.65
C THR A 311 -30.02 -6.41 2.76
N ALA A 312 -29.92 -5.63 3.85
CA ALA A 312 -28.79 -4.72 4.07
C ALA A 312 -27.43 -5.44 4.21
N LEU A 313 -27.44 -6.74 4.56
CA LEU A 313 -26.23 -7.57 4.58
C LEU A 313 -25.72 -7.92 3.19
N VAL A 314 -26.59 -7.91 2.16
CA VAL A 314 -26.22 -8.35 0.81
C VAL A 314 -25.13 -7.46 0.20
N LEU A 315 -25.26 -6.14 0.35
CA LEU A 315 -24.29 -5.19 -0.22
C LEU A 315 -22.84 -5.45 0.25
N PRO A 316 -22.51 -5.45 1.56
CA PRO A 316 -21.14 -5.68 1.98
C PRO A 316 -20.64 -7.11 1.71
N LEU A 317 -21.52 -8.13 1.73
CA LEU A 317 -21.16 -9.50 1.35
C LEU A 317 -20.77 -9.58 -0.13
N VAL A 318 -21.58 -9.00 -1.00
CA VAL A 318 -21.32 -8.96 -2.46
C VAL A 318 -20.09 -8.12 -2.76
N TRP A 319 -19.94 -6.97 -2.14
CA TRP A 319 -18.77 -6.11 -2.31
C TRP A 319 -17.48 -6.85 -1.95
N ALA A 320 -17.37 -7.39 -0.75
CA ALA A 320 -16.20 -8.18 -0.34
C ALA A 320 -16.01 -9.40 -1.26
N GLY A 321 -17.09 -10.14 -1.54
CA GLY A 321 -17.05 -11.32 -2.40
C GLY A 321 -16.57 -11.02 -3.81
N THR A 322 -17.00 -9.91 -4.42
CA THR A 322 -16.56 -9.51 -5.78
C THR A 322 -15.04 -9.30 -5.82
N VAL A 323 -14.48 -8.57 -4.85
CA VAL A 323 -13.03 -8.31 -4.80
C VAL A 323 -12.25 -9.60 -4.54
N LEU A 324 -12.64 -10.37 -3.53
CA LEU A 324 -11.93 -11.59 -3.12
C LEU A 324 -11.99 -12.68 -4.21
N LEU A 325 -13.14 -12.89 -4.82
CA LEU A 325 -13.30 -13.86 -5.90
C LEU A 325 -12.53 -13.45 -7.16
N PHE A 326 -12.54 -12.15 -7.52
CA PHE A 326 -11.77 -11.68 -8.65
C PHE A 326 -10.29 -12.04 -8.51
N PHE A 327 -9.68 -11.73 -7.36
CA PHE A 327 -8.27 -12.07 -7.13
C PHE A 327 -8.04 -13.57 -6.89
N SER A 328 -9.04 -14.33 -6.49
CA SER A 328 -8.95 -15.81 -6.43
C SER A 328 -8.74 -16.43 -7.81
N PHE A 329 -9.31 -15.82 -8.86
CA PHE A 329 -9.17 -16.27 -10.25
C PHE A 329 -8.00 -15.60 -10.99
N SER A 330 -7.47 -14.49 -10.48
CA SER A 330 -6.32 -13.81 -11.08
C SER A 330 -5.05 -14.64 -10.93
N SER A 331 -4.19 -14.60 -11.95
CA SER A 331 -2.83 -15.14 -11.88
C SER A 331 -1.90 -14.27 -11.03
N SER A 332 -2.13 -12.94 -11.00
CA SER A 332 -1.42 -12.00 -10.14
C SER A 332 -2.19 -11.82 -8.83
N ARG A 333 -1.73 -12.47 -7.76
CA ARG A 333 -2.42 -12.54 -6.47
C ARG A 333 -1.50 -12.08 -5.35
N ILE A 334 -1.58 -10.78 -5.05
CA ILE A 334 -0.80 -10.14 -4.00
C ILE A 334 -1.74 -9.72 -2.86
N GLU A 335 -1.29 -9.78 -1.63
CA GLU A 335 -2.11 -9.63 -0.41
C GLU A 335 -2.84 -8.31 -0.36
N TYR A 336 -2.16 -7.19 -0.59
CA TYR A 336 -2.73 -5.85 -0.48
C TYR A 336 -3.71 -5.48 -1.61
N TYR A 337 -3.77 -6.26 -2.69
CA TYR A 337 -4.76 -6.04 -3.77
C TYR A 337 -6.19 -6.14 -3.28
N THR A 338 -6.42 -6.85 -2.18
CA THR A 338 -7.75 -7.01 -1.59
C THR A 338 -8.13 -5.89 -0.62
N PHE A 339 -7.30 -4.86 -0.46
CA PHE A 339 -7.58 -3.72 0.40
C PHE A 339 -8.98 -3.10 0.17
N PRO A 340 -9.50 -2.97 -1.09
CA PRO A 340 -10.85 -2.49 -1.34
C PRO A 340 -11.98 -3.35 -0.75
N ALA A 341 -11.71 -4.59 -0.30
CA ALA A 341 -12.68 -5.44 0.40
C ALA A 341 -12.73 -5.17 1.91
N LEU A 342 -11.65 -4.64 2.50
CA LEU A 342 -11.55 -4.46 3.95
C LEU A 342 -12.69 -3.61 4.54
N PRO A 343 -13.14 -2.49 3.93
CA PRO A 343 -14.27 -1.74 4.45
C PRO A 343 -15.56 -2.56 4.54
N ALA A 344 -15.82 -3.41 3.56
CA ALA A 344 -17.00 -4.29 3.56
C ALA A 344 -16.92 -5.37 4.64
N LEU A 345 -15.74 -6.00 4.78
CA LEU A 345 -15.49 -6.98 5.84
C LEU A 345 -15.59 -6.34 7.22
N ALA A 346 -15.06 -5.13 7.39
CA ALA A 346 -15.15 -4.37 8.63
C ALA A 346 -16.60 -3.98 8.98
N LEU A 347 -17.43 -3.62 7.99
CA LEU A 347 -18.86 -3.38 8.18
C LEU A 347 -19.58 -4.62 8.70
N LEU A 348 -19.32 -5.79 8.12
CA LEU A 348 -19.90 -7.07 8.55
C LEU A 348 -19.42 -7.45 9.97
N ALA A 349 -18.12 -7.30 10.24
CA ALA A 349 -17.53 -7.55 11.56
C ALA A 349 -18.15 -6.62 12.62
N GLY A 350 -18.30 -5.33 12.31
CA GLY A 350 -18.90 -4.34 13.22
C GLY A 350 -20.37 -4.60 13.52
N ALA A 351 -21.16 -4.97 12.50
CA ALA A 351 -22.56 -5.34 12.67
C ALA A 351 -22.67 -6.59 13.56
N GLN A 352 -21.84 -7.58 13.33
CA GLN A 352 -21.83 -8.82 14.11
C GLN A 352 -21.28 -8.62 15.52
N CYS A 353 -20.27 -7.78 15.71
CA CYS A 353 -19.76 -7.39 17.03
C CYS A 353 -20.89 -6.81 17.90
N ALA A 354 -21.68 -5.88 17.35
CA ALA A 354 -22.82 -5.31 18.05
C ALA A 354 -23.86 -6.39 18.46
N ILE A 355 -24.15 -7.36 17.58
CA ILE A 355 -25.05 -8.49 17.88
C ILE A 355 -24.47 -9.40 18.96
N CYS A 356 -23.20 -9.78 18.86
CA CYS A 356 -22.55 -10.67 19.84
C CYS A 356 -22.56 -10.04 21.23
N TRP A 357 -22.30 -8.74 21.33
CA TRP A 357 -22.27 -8.05 22.62
C TRP A 357 -23.68 -7.88 23.21
N ASP A 358 -24.71 -7.57 22.38
CA ASP A 358 -26.12 -7.54 22.84
C ASP A 358 -26.58 -8.89 23.42
N ARG A 359 -26.09 -9.99 22.85
CA ARG A 359 -26.46 -11.35 23.28
C ARG A 359 -25.55 -11.92 24.38
N GLY A 360 -24.55 -11.14 24.84
CA GLY A 360 -23.58 -11.63 25.83
C GLY A 360 -22.72 -12.79 25.33
N GLN A 361 -22.56 -12.94 24.01
CA GLN A 361 -21.75 -14.01 23.42
C GLN A 361 -20.27 -13.72 23.60
N ARG A 362 -19.55 -14.63 24.26
CA ARG A 362 -18.15 -14.45 24.64
C ARG A 362 -17.18 -15.18 23.73
N TRP A 363 -17.63 -16.09 22.88
CA TRP A 363 -16.73 -16.98 22.14
C TRP A 363 -15.78 -16.25 21.17
N ALA A 364 -16.22 -15.20 20.44
CA ALA A 364 -15.35 -14.41 19.59
C ALA A 364 -14.24 -13.73 20.41
N GLY A 365 -14.62 -13.16 21.56
CA GLY A 365 -13.67 -12.59 22.50
C GLY A 365 -12.73 -13.64 23.10
N LEU A 366 -13.24 -14.83 23.40
CA LEU A 366 -12.41 -15.94 23.87
C LEU A 366 -11.39 -16.38 22.80
N SER A 367 -11.79 -16.44 21.53
CA SER A 367 -10.87 -16.74 20.42
C SER A 367 -9.77 -15.71 20.29
N ILE A 368 -10.10 -14.41 20.40
CA ILE A 368 -9.09 -13.32 20.42
C ILE A 368 -8.12 -13.52 21.60
N ALA A 369 -8.63 -13.82 22.80
CA ALA A 369 -7.81 -14.02 23.98
C ALA A 369 -6.91 -15.26 23.88
N ILE A 370 -7.43 -16.38 23.36
CA ILE A 370 -6.64 -17.61 23.20
C ILE A 370 -5.53 -17.39 22.15
N ILE A 371 -5.87 -16.88 20.97
CA ILE A 371 -4.90 -16.73 19.89
C ILE A 371 -3.91 -15.60 20.22
N GLY A 372 -4.40 -14.45 20.69
CA GLY A 372 -3.55 -13.37 21.13
C GLY A 372 -2.66 -13.80 22.30
N GLY A 373 -3.22 -14.52 23.27
CA GLY A 373 -2.47 -15.08 24.39
C GLY A 373 -1.40 -16.08 23.97
N ALA A 374 -1.71 -16.98 23.03
CA ALA A 374 -0.76 -17.97 22.52
C ALA A 374 0.40 -17.29 21.75
N VAL A 375 0.09 -16.32 20.86
CA VAL A 375 1.10 -15.57 20.12
C VAL A 375 1.93 -14.69 21.06
N GLY A 376 1.29 -14.04 22.03
CA GLY A 376 1.97 -13.25 23.05
C GLY A 376 2.91 -14.11 23.91
N ALA A 377 2.46 -15.30 24.33
CA ALA A 377 3.29 -16.26 25.06
C ALA A 377 4.48 -16.72 24.23
N LEU A 378 4.28 -17.00 22.93
CA LEU A 378 5.40 -17.31 22.01
C LEU A 378 6.44 -16.19 21.99
N PHE A 379 5.99 -14.92 21.88
CA PHE A 379 6.91 -13.78 21.91
C PHE A 379 7.65 -13.65 23.25
N PHE A 380 6.99 -13.94 24.39
CA PHE A 380 7.67 -13.99 25.68
C PHE A 380 8.71 -15.12 25.75
N VAL A 381 8.44 -16.27 25.15
CA VAL A 381 9.43 -17.37 25.03
C VAL A 381 10.62 -16.92 24.17
N ILE A 382 10.38 -16.30 23.02
CA ILE A 382 11.43 -15.76 22.16
C ILE A 382 12.30 -14.75 22.91
N LEU A 383 11.70 -13.86 23.69
CA LEU A 383 12.41 -12.88 24.50
C LEU A 383 13.30 -13.50 25.61
N ALA A 384 12.97 -14.72 26.04
CA ALA A 384 13.75 -15.45 27.03
C ALA A 384 14.96 -16.20 26.41
N LEU A 385 15.02 -16.33 25.08
CA LEU A 385 16.12 -16.96 24.37
C LEU A 385 17.32 -16.02 24.26
N ASP A 386 18.51 -16.60 24.19
CA ASP A 386 19.73 -15.84 23.91
C ASP A 386 19.70 -15.33 22.46
N PRO A 387 19.99 -14.03 22.24
CA PRO A 387 19.96 -13.42 20.91
C PRO A 387 20.90 -14.08 19.90
N THR A 388 22.05 -14.59 20.36
CA THR A 388 23.05 -15.24 19.51
C THR A 388 22.53 -16.57 18.98
N HIS A 389 22.00 -17.41 19.88
CA HIS A 389 21.39 -18.69 19.49
C HIS A 389 20.17 -18.50 18.59
N LEU A 390 19.39 -17.44 18.83
CA LEU A 390 18.23 -17.14 18.01
C LEU A 390 18.64 -16.69 16.59
N ALA A 391 19.67 -15.85 16.48
CA ALA A 391 20.21 -15.42 15.18
C ALA A 391 20.79 -16.61 14.39
N GLU A 392 21.53 -17.51 15.06
CA GLU A 392 22.05 -18.74 14.46
C GLU A 392 20.92 -19.67 13.98
N ALA A 393 19.87 -19.84 14.78
CA ALA A 393 18.72 -20.67 14.41
C ALA A 393 17.96 -20.10 13.19
N ILE A 394 17.81 -18.77 13.12
CA ILE A 394 17.19 -18.09 11.97
C ILE A 394 18.07 -18.28 10.73
N LYS A 395 19.38 -18.11 10.84
CA LYS A 395 20.33 -18.28 9.75
C LYS A 395 20.32 -19.72 9.23
N ALA A 396 20.36 -20.71 10.12
CA ALA A 396 20.28 -22.14 9.75
C ALA A 396 18.96 -22.51 9.04
N PHE A 397 17.87 -21.77 9.33
CA PHE A 397 16.59 -21.94 8.64
C PHE A 397 16.60 -21.35 7.22
N ASP A 398 17.39 -20.31 6.98
CA ASP A 398 17.52 -19.63 5.67
C ASP A 398 18.48 -20.38 4.71
N ASP A 399 19.47 -21.08 5.26
CA ASP A 399 20.47 -21.85 4.47
C ASP A 399 19.89 -23.14 3.84
N ASP A 400 18.59 -23.44 3.98
CA ASP A 400 17.93 -24.60 3.39
C ASP A 400 17.67 -24.40 1.88
N PRO A 401 18.40 -25.08 0.97
CA PRO A 401 18.32 -24.85 -0.48
C PRO A 401 16.98 -25.21 -1.11
N ASP A 402 16.14 -26.01 -0.44
CA ASP A 402 14.80 -26.38 -0.91
C ASP A 402 13.75 -25.31 -0.61
N ARG A 403 14.11 -24.27 0.13
CA ARG A 403 13.24 -23.18 0.50
C ARG A 403 13.59 -21.89 -0.22
N ILE A 404 13.37 -21.84 -1.52
CA ILE A 404 13.38 -20.58 -2.28
C ILE A 404 12.19 -19.75 -1.79
N SER A 405 12.37 -19.02 -0.70
CA SER A 405 11.36 -18.11 -0.20
C SER A 405 11.59 -16.71 -0.77
N HIS A 406 10.53 -16.08 -1.25
CA HIS A 406 10.51 -14.65 -1.56
C HIS A 406 10.84 -13.76 -0.33
N PHE A 407 11.10 -14.39 0.81
CA PHE A 407 11.46 -13.80 2.10
C PHE A 407 12.94 -13.96 2.46
N SER A 408 13.78 -14.52 1.59
CA SER A 408 15.20 -14.79 1.86
C SER A 408 15.99 -13.55 2.31
N HIS A 409 15.52 -12.36 1.94
CA HIS A 409 16.14 -11.09 2.36
C HIS A 409 15.83 -10.68 3.80
N PHE A 410 14.90 -11.35 4.50
CA PHE A 410 14.54 -11.03 5.89
C PHE A 410 15.38 -11.77 6.93
N PHE A 411 16.13 -12.80 6.55
CA PHE A 411 16.71 -13.75 7.51
C PHE A 411 18.19 -13.57 7.82
N ASP A 412 18.89 -12.67 7.14
CA ASP A 412 20.27 -12.31 7.50
C ASP A 412 20.26 -11.33 8.70
N ILE A 413 19.81 -11.88 9.85
CA ILE A 413 19.61 -11.12 11.09
C ILE A 413 20.80 -11.36 11.99
N SER A 414 21.55 -10.28 12.33
CA SER A 414 22.63 -10.33 13.32
C SER A 414 22.07 -10.43 14.74
N SER A 415 22.90 -10.87 15.69
CA SER A 415 22.58 -10.85 17.13
C SER A 415 22.20 -9.45 17.62
N ASP A 416 22.85 -8.41 17.10
CA ASP A 416 22.55 -7.01 17.44
C ASP A 416 21.16 -6.60 16.95
N THR A 417 20.74 -7.08 15.78
CA THR A 417 19.37 -6.84 15.26
C THR A 417 18.35 -7.57 16.14
N VAL A 418 18.62 -8.80 16.56
CA VAL A 418 17.76 -9.55 17.49
C VAL A 418 17.64 -8.83 18.83
N GLU A 419 18.74 -8.32 19.37
CA GLU A 419 18.73 -7.54 20.61
C GLU A 419 17.92 -6.25 20.47
N ALA A 420 18.06 -5.52 19.36
CA ALA A 420 17.27 -4.33 19.07
C ALA A 420 15.77 -4.61 18.98
N LEU A 421 15.38 -5.82 18.52
CA LEU A 421 13.97 -6.25 18.40
C LEU A 421 13.32 -6.61 19.75
N ARG A 422 14.06 -6.69 20.86
CA ARG A 422 13.50 -7.08 22.18
C ARG A 422 12.37 -6.16 22.63
N LEU A 423 12.53 -4.84 22.51
CA LEU A 423 11.48 -3.90 22.90
C LEU A 423 10.22 -3.99 22.00
N PRO A 424 10.30 -4.01 20.66
CA PRO A 424 9.15 -4.31 19.81
C PRO A 424 8.47 -5.63 20.16
N LEU A 425 9.22 -6.70 20.36
CA LEU A 425 8.67 -8.00 20.74
C LEU A 425 7.96 -7.98 22.09
N LEU A 426 8.52 -7.27 23.09
CA LEU A 426 7.91 -7.08 24.39
C LEU A 426 6.58 -6.32 24.29
N LEU A 427 6.53 -5.26 23.49
CA LEU A 427 5.30 -4.52 23.22
C LEU A 427 4.27 -5.40 22.52
N ALA A 428 4.66 -6.15 21.49
CA ALA A 428 3.77 -7.08 20.79
C ALA A 428 3.26 -8.18 21.72
N ALA A 429 4.14 -8.79 22.54
CA ALA A 429 3.77 -9.79 23.54
C ALA A 429 2.77 -9.23 24.56
N THR A 430 3.00 -8.00 25.04
CA THR A 430 2.12 -7.33 26.00
C THR A 430 0.77 -6.98 25.35
N GLY A 431 0.77 -6.41 24.14
CA GLY A 431 -0.44 -6.07 23.41
C GLY A 431 -1.33 -7.28 23.14
N LEU A 432 -0.75 -8.34 22.59
CA LEU A 432 -1.45 -9.57 22.22
C LEU A 432 -1.75 -10.46 23.42
N GLY A 433 -0.76 -10.68 24.31
CA GLY A 433 -0.84 -11.68 25.38
C GLY A 433 -1.47 -11.17 26.67
N VAL A 434 -1.45 -9.87 26.92
CA VAL A 434 -1.97 -9.28 28.17
C VAL A 434 -3.15 -8.36 27.90
N ILE A 435 -2.97 -7.32 27.06
CA ILE A 435 -4.01 -6.28 26.89
C ILE A 435 -5.22 -6.84 26.14
N LEU A 436 -5.05 -7.47 24.98
CA LEU A 436 -6.20 -8.00 24.22
C LEU A 436 -7.03 -9.00 25.02
N PRO A 437 -6.48 -9.99 25.75
CA PRO A 437 -7.26 -10.89 26.59
C PRO A 437 -8.07 -10.18 27.68
N TRP A 438 -7.61 -9.05 28.18
CA TRP A 438 -8.28 -8.32 29.26
C TRP A 438 -9.71 -7.87 28.91
N HIS A 439 -10.07 -7.74 27.60
CA HIS A 439 -11.43 -7.41 27.21
C HIS A 439 -12.49 -8.43 27.69
N LEU A 440 -12.12 -9.64 28.07
CA LEU A 440 -13.02 -10.65 28.64
C LEU A 440 -13.55 -10.28 30.02
N TRP A 441 -12.76 -9.54 30.81
CA TRP A 441 -13.09 -9.18 32.19
C TRP A 441 -13.84 -7.85 32.31
N VAL A 442 -13.73 -6.97 31.30
CA VAL A 442 -14.46 -5.71 31.29
C VAL A 442 -15.92 -5.92 30.88
N ARG A 443 -16.83 -5.17 31.53
CA ARG A 443 -18.28 -5.39 31.42
C ARG A 443 -18.96 -4.52 30.38
N THR A 444 -18.49 -3.27 30.20
CA THR A 444 -19.14 -2.32 29.29
C THR A 444 -18.55 -2.41 27.89
N ASP A 445 -19.39 -2.19 26.87
CA ASP A 445 -18.97 -2.19 25.46
C ASP A 445 -17.88 -1.15 25.16
N ARG A 446 -17.97 0.02 25.82
CA ARG A 446 -16.96 1.08 25.70
C ARG A 446 -15.60 0.62 26.22
N ALA A 447 -15.57 -0.04 27.38
CA ALA A 447 -14.34 -0.57 27.96
C ALA A 447 -13.77 -1.72 27.11
N LYS A 448 -14.60 -2.61 26.58
CA LYS A 448 -14.18 -3.66 25.64
C LYS A 448 -13.52 -3.06 24.41
N ALA A 449 -14.17 -2.08 23.77
CA ALA A 449 -13.62 -1.37 22.62
C ALA A 449 -12.31 -0.69 22.96
N ALA A 450 -12.21 0.00 24.09
CA ALA A 450 -11.00 0.68 24.54
C ALA A 450 -9.83 -0.30 24.73
N VAL A 451 -10.09 -1.47 25.33
CA VAL A 451 -9.06 -2.52 25.52
C VAL A 451 -8.60 -3.09 24.19
N LEU A 452 -9.52 -3.39 23.26
CA LEU A 452 -9.16 -3.85 21.91
C LEU A 452 -8.32 -2.81 21.17
N VAL A 453 -8.70 -1.54 21.23
CA VAL A 453 -7.93 -0.43 20.66
C VAL A 453 -6.53 -0.34 21.30
N ALA A 454 -6.45 -0.36 22.63
CA ALA A 454 -5.16 -0.28 23.34
C ALA A 454 -4.22 -1.43 22.94
N GLY A 455 -4.73 -2.66 22.88
CA GLY A 455 -3.96 -3.82 22.44
C GLY A 455 -3.43 -3.67 21.01
N MET A 456 -4.27 -3.18 20.09
CA MET A 456 -3.86 -2.95 18.70
C MET A 456 -2.90 -1.76 18.56
N LEU A 457 -3.08 -0.68 19.32
CA LEU A 457 -2.14 0.44 19.33
C LEU A 457 -0.75 0.02 19.83
N THR A 458 -0.71 -0.83 20.85
CA THR A 458 0.56 -1.39 21.34
C THR A 458 1.22 -2.27 20.28
N LEU A 459 0.43 -3.08 19.57
CA LEU A 459 0.93 -3.88 18.44
C LEU A 459 1.42 -2.99 17.28
N PHE A 460 0.71 -1.91 16.96
CA PHE A 460 1.11 -0.97 15.91
C PHE A 460 2.40 -0.25 16.27
N ALA A 461 2.56 0.19 17.52
CA ALA A 461 3.82 0.76 18.00
C ALA A 461 4.98 -0.24 17.90
N ALA A 462 4.74 -1.50 18.29
CA ALA A 462 5.72 -2.58 18.12
C ALA A 462 6.09 -2.79 16.65
N THR A 463 5.10 -2.75 15.76
CA THR A 463 5.30 -2.91 14.31
C THR A 463 6.10 -1.76 13.72
N ASP A 464 5.77 -0.50 14.05
CA ASP A 464 6.53 0.68 13.57
C ASP A 464 7.98 0.67 14.07
N MET A 465 8.21 0.28 15.33
CA MET A 465 9.56 0.10 15.86
C MET A 465 10.31 -1.03 15.15
N GLY A 466 9.64 -2.17 14.91
CA GLY A 466 10.19 -3.27 14.15
C GLY A 466 10.57 -2.86 12.74
N PHE A 467 9.68 -2.17 12.02
CA PHE A 467 9.98 -1.64 10.69
C PHE A 467 11.16 -0.65 10.70
N SER A 468 11.28 0.19 11.73
CA SER A 468 12.40 1.13 11.85
C SER A 468 13.74 0.41 12.03
N ILE A 469 13.76 -0.72 12.76
CA ILE A 469 14.93 -1.57 12.95
C ILE A 469 15.28 -2.34 11.68
N PHE A 470 14.25 -2.85 10.95
CA PHE A 470 14.45 -3.59 9.72
C PHE A 470 14.65 -2.73 8.48
N SER A 471 14.14 -1.50 8.46
CA SER A 471 14.20 -0.64 7.26
C SER A 471 15.61 -0.46 6.70
N PRO A 472 16.70 -0.34 7.50
CA PRO A 472 18.04 -0.28 6.94
C PRO A 472 18.43 -1.51 6.08
N HIS A 473 17.78 -2.64 6.28
CA HIS A 473 18.02 -3.84 5.46
C HIS A 473 17.21 -3.86 4.15
N LEU A 474 16.18 -3.02 4.04
CA LEU A 474 15.20 -3.00 2.95
C LEU A 474 15.23 -1.70 2.14
N THR A 475 16.09 -0.75 2.47
CA THR A 475 16.25 0.55 1.81
C THR A 475 17.72 0.86 1.58
N THR A 476 18.03 1.57 0.52
CA THR A 476 19.41 2.06 0.26
C THR A 476 19.65 3.45 0.90
N LYS A 477 18.73 3.94 1.74
CA LYS A 477 18.84 5.24 2.43
C LYS A 477 20.19 5.43 3.16
N PRO A 478 20.72 4.47 3.96
CA PRO A 478 22.00 4.65 4.62
C PRO A 478 23.16 4.88 3.65
N LEU A 479 23.17 4.20 2.48
CA LEU A 479 24.17 4.44 1.45
C LEU A 479 23.94 5.80 0.76
N ALA A 480 22.70 6.20 0.55
CA ALA A 480 22.36 7.53 0.02
C ALA A 480 22.84 8.66 0.96
N ASP A 481 22.70 8.48 2.27
CA ASP A 481 23.19 9.44 3.27
C ASP A 481 24.73 9.53 3.25
N GLU A 482 25.44 8.40 3.01
CA GLU A 482 26.90 8.40 2.83
C GLU A 482 27.32 9.10 1.52
N ILE A 483 26.56 8.88 0.45
CA ILE A 483 26.79 9.58 -0.83
C ILE A 483 26.61 11.08 -0.63
N LYS A 484 25.51 11.53 -0.01
CA LYS A 484 25.23 12.95 0.23
C LYS A 484 26.35 13.68 0.97
N ARG A 485 26.97 13.04 1.95
CA ARG A 485 28.09 13.63 2.69
C ARG A 485 29.33 13.87 1.83
N ARG A 486 29.43 13.20 0.67
CA ARG A 486 30.60 13.18 -0.22
C ARG A 486 30.32 13.68 -1.62
N LEU A 487 29.10 14.19 -1.88
CA LEU A 487 28.74 14.72 -3.20
C LEU A 487 29.64 15.90 -3.58
N THR A 488 30.03 15.91 -4.85
CA THR A 488 30.64 17.04 -5.55
C THR A 488 29.82 17.35 -6.80
N VAL A 489 30.04 18.50 -7.43
CA VAL A 489 29.29 18.93 -8.64
C VAL A 489 29.36 17.88 -9.76
N ASP A 490 30.49 17.17 -9.87
CA ASP A 490 30.73 16.18 -10.93
C ASP A 490 30.54 14.74 -10.45
N SER A 491 29.74 14.54 -9.36
CA SER A 491 29.45 13.21 -8.84
C SER A 491 28.44 12.47 -9.71
N THR A 492 28.71 11.20 -9.95
CA THR A 492 27.82 10.27 -10.67
C THR A 492 27.50 9.07 -9.77
N ILE A 493 26.23 8.67 -9.72
CA ILE A 493 25.77 7.48 -9.00
C ILE A 493 25.44 6.41 -10.02
N VAL A 494 25.92 5.19 -9.81
CA VAL A 494 25.67 4.02 -10.67
C VAL A 494 25.13 2.88 -9.81
N ILE A 495 24.08 2.22 -10.27
CA ILE A 495 23.59 0.95 -9.72
C ILE A 495 24.06 -0.16 -10.65
N ASP A 496 24.74 -1.17 -10.11
CA ASP A 496 25.15 -2.38 -10.81
C ASP A 496 24.11 -3.48 -10.60
N GLY A 497 23.15 -3.54 -11.51
CA GLY A 497 21.98 -4.40 -11.47
C GLY A 497 20.69 -3.67 -11.78
N ASP A 498 19.57 -4.24 -11.38
CA ASP A 498 18.26 -3.65 -11.58
C ASP A 498 18.05 -2.39 -10.73
N TYR A 499 17.43 -1.36 -11.31
CA TYR A 499 17.12 -0.11 -10.62
C TYR A 499 16.36 -0.33 -9.30
N GLU A 500 15.38 -1.23 -9.31
CA GLU A 500 14.53 -1.54 -8.15
C GLU A 500 15.33 -2.03 -6.93
N TYR A 501 16.49 -2.63 -7.16
CA TYR A 501 17.37 -3.10 -6.08
C TYR A 501 17.89 -1.99 -5.17
N ALA A 502 18.04 -0.76 -5.70
CA ALA A 502 18.54 0.39 -4.95
C ALA A 502 17.78 1.69 -5.32
N SER A 503 16.49 1.59 -5.66
CA SER A 503 15.67 2.70 -6.17
C SER A 503 15.54 3.87 -5.20
N SER A 504 15.64 3.62 -3.89
CA SER A 504 15.55 4.69 -2.88
C SER A 504 16.74 5.65 -2.92
N VAL A 505 17.88 5.26 -3.51
CA VAL A 505 19.04 6.15 -3.60
C VAL A 505 18.76 7.41 -4.44
N GLY A 506 18.05 7.26 -5.57
CA GLY A 506 17.64 8.39 -6.41
C GLY A 506 16.75 9.37 -5.65
N PHE A 507 15.74 8.84 -4.97
CA PHE A 507 14.84 9.65 -4.15
C PHE A 507 15.56 10.43 -3.06
N TYR A 508 16.40 9.76 -2.26
CA TYR A 508 17.09 10.40 -1.14
C TYR A 508 18.21 11.34 -1.55
N THR A 509 18.93 11.06 -2.63
CA THR A 509 19.99 11.95 -3.12
C THR A 509 19.43 13.10 -3.98
N GLY A 510 18.26 12.92 -4.58
CA GLY A 510 17.67 13.86 -5.53
C GLY A 510 18.37 13.85 -6.90
N LEU A 511 19.31 12.92 -7.14
CA LEU A 511 20.10 12.84 -8.36
C LEU A 511 19.65 11.68 -9.24
N PRO A 512 19.79 11.80 -10.58
CA PRO A 512 19.60 10.69 -11.48
C PRO A 512 20.67 9.62 -11.25
N VAL A 513 20.28 8.37 -11.44
CA VAL A 513 21.15 7.21 -11.22
C VAL A 513 21.36 6.50 -12.55
N LEU A 514 22.61 6.22 -12.90
CA LEU A 514 22.94 5.38 -14.04
C LEU A 514 22.78 3.90 -13.68
N ILE A 515 22.43 3.09 -14.65
CA ILE A 515 22.15 1.66 -14.48
C ILE A 515 23.14 0.86 -15.32
N HIS A 516 23.88 -0.04 -14.68
CA HIS A 516 24.79 -0.96 -15.32
C HIS A 516 24.28 -2.38 -15.17
N GLY A 517 24.16 -3.13 -16.27
CA GLY A 517 23.93 -4.58 -16.26
C GLY A 517 22.54 -5.08 -15.91
N GLY A 518 21.53 -4.22 -15.69
CA GLY A 518 20.17 -4.64 -15.33
C GLY A 518 19.06 -3.84 -15.99
N ARG A 519 17.85 -4.45 -16.06
CA ARG A 519 16.61 -3.78 -16.47
C ARG A 519 15.48 -4.26 -15.57
N SER A 520 14.90 -3.36 -14.81
CA SER A 520 13.76 -3.65 -13.93
C SER A 520 12.50 -3.99 -14.73
N PRO A 521 11.81 -5.09 -14.43
CA PRO A 521 10.59 -5.50 -15.15
C PRO A 521 9.51 -4.43 -15.22
N ASN A 522 9.34 -3.63 -14.16
CA ASN A 522 8.33 -2.57 -14.12
C ASN A 522 8.70 -1.34 -14.98
N LEU A 523 9.96 -1.19 -15.37
CA LEU A 523 10.47 -0.10 -16.19
C LEU A 523 10.86 -0.52 -17.62
N GLU A 524 10.84 -1.80 -17.95
CA GLU A 524 11.36 -2.33 -19.21
C GLU A 524 10.68 -1.72 -20.44
N TYR A 525 9.35 -1.55 -20.42
CA TYR A 525 8.64 -0.93 -21.53
C TYR A 525 9.04 0.55 -21.72
N GLY A 526 9.20 1.31 -20.63
CA GLY A 526 9.67 2.69 -20.67
C GLY A 526 11.14 2.81 -21.06
N ALA A 527 11.97 1.83 -20.68
CA ALA A 527 13.38 1.76 -21.03
C ALA A 527 13.64 1.54 -22.54
N ALA A 528 12.63 1.08 -23.29
CA ALA A 528 12.70 0.94 -24.74
C ALA A 528 12.60 2.29 -25.49
N TYR A 529 12.18 3.37 -24.82
CA TYR A 529 12.13 4.70 -25.43
C TYR A 529 13.54 5.33 -25.52
N PRO A 530 13.84 6.07 -26.59
CA PRO A 530 15.19 6.62 -26.84
C PRO A 530 15.70 7.55 -25.73
N ASP A 531 14.82 8.24 -25.03
CA ASP A 531 15.18 9.16 -23.94
C ASP A 531 15.68 8.44 -22.68
N ALA A 532 15.43 7.14 -22.53
CA ALA A 532 15.98 6.34 -21.45
C ALA A 532 17.42 5.81 -21.73
N SER A 533 17.83 5.76 -23.00
CA SER A 533 19.13 5.18 -23.40
C SER A 533 20.35 5.75 -22.64
N PRO A 534 20.45 7.07 -22.38
CA PRO A 534 21.60 7.63 -21.67
C PRO A 534 21.74 7.19 -20.20
N LEU A 535 20.70 6.61 -19.63
CA LEU A 535 20.70 6.12 -18.24
C LEU A 535 21.33 4.73 -18.11
N PHE A 536 21.41 4.00 -19.22
CA PHE A 536 22.01 2.66 -19.25
C PHE A 536 23.43 2.74 -19.73
N VAL A 537 24.38 2.32 -18.90
CA VAL A 537 25.80 2.32 -19.19
C VAL A 537 26.31 0.89 -19.34
N ASP A 538 27.15 0.67 -20.35
CA ASP A 538 27.88 -0.60 -20.50
C ASP A 538 29.19 -0.59 -19.68
N GLY A 539 29.90 -1.72 -19.69
CA GLY A 539 31.13 -1.87 -18.93
C GLY A 539 32.23 -0.89 -19.37
N ASP A 540 32.32 -0.58 -20.68
CA ASP A 540 33.33 0.34 -21.24
C ASP A 540 33.06 1.78 -20.79
N GLU A 541 31.79 2.21 -20.79
CA GLU A 541 31.41 3.53 -20.30
C GLU A 541 31.62 3.65 -18.79
N LEU A 542 31.24 2.61 -18.03
CA LEU A 542 31.48 2.58 -16.58
C LEU A 542 32.98 2.66 -16.29
N GLN A 543 33.82 1.92 -17.02
CA GLN A 543 35.28 1.94 -16.86
C GLN A 543 35.88 3.31 -17.23
N ARG A 544 35.38 3.96 -18.29
CA ARG A 544 35.80 5.30 -18.67
C ARG A 544 35.52 6.33 -17.58
N ARG A 545 34.30 6.36 -17.06
CA ARG A 545 33.89 7.25 -15.96
C ARG A 545 34.67 6.97 -14.68
N TRP A 546 34.88 5.69 -14.37
CA TRP A 546 35.62 5.27 -13.18
C TRP A 546 37.08 5.71 -13.22
N SER A 547 37.67 5.76 -14.42
CA SER A 547 39.08 6.14 -14.65
C SER A 547 39.29 7.65 -14.74
N ASP A 548 38.23 8.45 -14.91
CA ASP A 548 38.29 9.90 -14.93
C ASP A 548 38.57 10.47 -13.55
N LYS A 549 39.71 11.11 -13.38
CA LYS A 549 40.14 11.71 -12.11
C LYS A 549 39.34 12.95 -11.72
N ASN A 550 38.64 13.57 -12.66
CA ASN A 550 37.84 14.77 -12.43
C ASN A 550 36.41 14.44 -12.05
N GLN A 551 36.00 13.18 -12.19
CA GLN A 551 34.65 12.72 -11.89
C GLN A 551 34.67 11.78 -10.67
N ARG A 552 33.85 12.08 -9.66
CA ARG A 552 33.60 11.15 -8.53
C ARG A 552 32.48 10.20 -8.90
N VAL A 553 32.77 8.92 -8.92
CA VAL A 553 31.79 7.87 -9.21
C VAL A 553 31.48 7.10 -7.92
N PHE A 554 30.19 6.99 -7.61
CA PHE A 554 29.66 6.12 -6.58
C PHE A 554 28.98 4.92 -7.25
N LEU A 555 29.43 3.71 -6.94
CA LEU A 555 28.88 2.47 -7.48
C LEU A 555 28.23 1.66 -6.36
N ILE A 556 26.93 1.39 -6.49
CA ILE A 556 26.20 0.50 -5.60
C ILE A 556 26.14 -0.87 -6.28
N THR A 557 26.69 -1.87 -5.62
CA THR A 557 26.78 -3.26 -6.11
C THR A 557 26.53 -4.25 -4.99
N THR A 558 26.62 -5.55 -5.27
CA THR A 558 26.53 -6.63 -4.30
C THR A 558 27.88 -7.27 -4.00
N GLU A 559 28.02 -7.93 -2.85
CA GLU A 559 29.28 -8.56 -2.45
C GLU A 559 29.71 -9.68 -3.40
N ASP A 560 28.76 -10.44 -3.94
CA ASP A 560 29.01 -11.53 -4.91
C ASP A 560 29.59 -11.04 -6.24
N LYS A 561 29.28 -9.83 -6.68
CA LYS A 561 29.80 -9.21 -7.91
C LYS A 561 31.19 -8.59 -7.75
N GLN A 562 31.74 -8.57 -6.55
CA GLN A 562 33.02 -7.89 -6.26
C GLN A 562 34.18 -8.45 -7.08
N ALA A 563 34.20 -9.78 -7.34
CA ALA A 563 35.23 -10.43 -8.15
C ALA A 563 35.15 -10.04 -9.64
N GLU A 564 33.93 -9.95 -10.19
CA GLU A 564 33.67 -9.53 -11.56
C GLU A 564 34.07 -8.07 -11.77
N LEU A 565 33.64 -7.19 -10.88
CA LEU A 565 34.00 -5.78 -10.87
C LEU A 565 35.51 -5.56 -10.69
N ALA A 566 36.21 -6.49 -10.00
CA ALA A 566 37.65 -6.41 -9.84
C ALA A 566 38.40 -6.55 -11.17
N ASN A 567 37.85 -7.33 -12.08
CA ASN A 567 38.42 -7.52 -13.40
C ASN A 567 38.08 -6.36 -14.36
N MET A 568 36.88 -5.78 -14.21
CA MET A 568 36.38 -4.72 -15.06
C MET A 568 36.93 -3.33 -14.63
N LEU A 569 37.06 -3.08 -13.33
CA LEU A 569 37.49 -1.80 -12.76
C LEU A 569 38.88 -1.93 -12.12
N PRO A 570 39.97 -1.86 -12.88
CA PRO A 570 41.31 -2.22 -12.42
C PRO A 570 41.94 -1.22 -11.44
N LEU A 571 41.44 0.02 -11.36
CA LEU A 571 42.03 1.07 -10.55
C LEU A 571 41.22 1.33 -9.26
N ARG A 572 41.94 1.80 -8.23
CA ARG A 572 41.46 2.30 -6.91
C ARG A 572 39.98 2.15 -6.64
N ARG A 573 39.59 1.11 -5.95
CA ARG A 573 38.23 0.87 -5.46
C ARG A 573 38.23 1.08 -3.95
N HIS A 574 37.56 2.14 -3.54
CA HIS A 574 37.42 2.43 -2.12
C HIS A 574 36.04 1.99 -1.67
N VAL A 575 35.97 1.08 -0.69
CA VAL A 575 34.71 0.73 -0.04
C VAL A 575 34.37 1.87 0.91
N ILE A 576 33.31 2.63 0.57
CA ILE A 576 32.84 3.77 1.37
C ILE A 576 31.91 3.30 2.48
N ALA A 577 30.99 2.38 2.15
CA ALA A 577 30.06 1.82 3.11
C ALA A 577 29.62 0.42 2.71
N ARG A 578 29.16 -0.34 3.71
CA ARG A 578 28.55 -1.65 3.56
C ARG A 578 27.18 -1.66 4.21
N GLN A 579 26.23 -2.24 3.55
CA GLN A 579 24.89 -2.38 4.06
C GLN A 579 24.33 -3.75 3.65
N LYS A 580 24.36 -4.70 4.55
CA LYS A 580 24.04 -6.09 4.25
C LYS A 580 24.92 -6.62 3.10
N ASN A 581 24.31 -7.15 2.03
CA ASN A 581 25.00 -7.60 0.82
C ASN A 581 25.29 -6.47 -0.18
N LYS A 582 24.85 -5.20 0.11
CA LYS A 582 25.10 -4.04 -0.73
C LYS A 582 26.42 -3.36 -0.35
N LEU A 583 27.20 -3.01 -1.34
CA LEU A 583 28.45 -2.26 -1.21
C LEU A 583 28.33 -0.92 -1.91
N LEU A 584 28.78 0.13 -1.25
CA LEU A 584 29.04 1.42 -1.85
C LEU A 584 30.53 1.55 -2.12
N LEU A 585 30.89 1.57 -3.38
CA LEU A 585 32.25 1.78 -3.85
C LEU A 585 32.42 3.19 -4.43
N SER A 586 33.64 3.74 -4.35
CA SER A 586 34.00 4.97 -5.06
C SER A 586 35.38 4.86 -5.69
N ASN A 587 35.60 5.57 -6.79
CA ASN A 587 36.91 5.72 -7.44
C ASN A 587 37.83 6.68 -6.68
N THR A 588 37.33 7.44 -5.70
CA THR A 588 38.07 8.37 -4.85
C THR A 588 38.03 7.96 -3.39
N ALA A 589 39.12 8.21 -2.65
CA ALA A 589 39.25 7.84 -1.23
C ALA A 589 38.31 8.66 -0.32
N ALA A 590 37.97 8.10 0.84
CA ALA A 590 37.09 8.74 1.83
C ALA A 590 37.68 10.01 2.47
N GLY A 591 39.00 10.27 2.34
CA GLY A 591 39.67 11.44 2.91
C GLY A 591 39.71 12.69 2.02
N ASP A 592 39.20 12.59 0.79
CA ASP A 592 39.19 13.70 -0.18
C ASP A 592 37.85 14.49 -0.14
N ASP A 593 37.20 14.55 1.00
CA ASP A 593 35.87 15.14 1.14
C ASP A 593 35.92 16.67 1.09
N ALA A 594 35.17 17.27 0.16
CA ALA A 594 34.91 18.71 0.15
C ALA A 594 33.97 19.08 1.31
N PRO A 595 34.12 20.28 1.94
CA PRO A 595 33.21 20.73 2.98
C PRO A 595 31.77 20.76 2.46
N GLY A 596 30.85 20.17 3.24
CA GLY A 596 29.47 19.92 2.86
C GLY A 596 28.75 21.12 2.23
N HIS A 597 28.25 20.93 1.04
CA HIS A 597 27.37 21.86 0.33
C HIS A 597 25.93 21.51 0.67
N ASP A 598 25.12 22.52 1.00
CA ASP A 598 23.69 22.31 1.34
C ASP A 598 22.85 22.22 0.08
N TRP A 599 22.70 21.00 -0.45
CA TRP A 599 21.97 20.70 -1.69
C TRP A 599 20.44 20.84 -1.56
N ALA A 600 19.91 21.06 -0.35
CA ALA A 600 18.48 21.13 -0.12
C ALA A 600 17.82 22.41 -0.69
N THR A 601 18.61 23.41 -1.07
CA THR A 601 18.14 24.74 -1.48
C THR A 601 18.35 25.07 -2.96
N GLU A 602 19.01 24.20 -3.74
CA GLU A 602 19.24 24.46 -5.16
C GLU A 602 18.15 23.85 -6.07
N PRO A 603 17.70 24.59 -7.11
CA PRO A 603 16.80 24.02 -8.11
C PRO A 603 17.51 22.91 -8.91
N ALA A 604 16.78 21.85 -9.27
CA ALA A 604 17.27 20.70 -10.02
C ALA A 604 18.16 21.10 -11.22
N PRO A 605 19.27 20.38 -11.48
CA PRO A 605 20.20 20.73 -12.54
C PRO A 605 19.53 20.79 -13.93
N PRO A 606 20.03 21.65 -14.85
CA PRO A 606 19.39 21.94 -16.15
C PRO A 606 19.24 20.76 -17.11
N GLN A 607 19.86 19.63 -16.86
CA GLN A 607 19.86 18.44 -17.73
C GLN A 607 18.47 17.89 -18.07
N TRP A 608 17.43 18.24 -17.31
CA TRP A 608 16.06 17.81 -17.53
C TRP A 608 15.24 18.69 -18.49
N ARG A 609 15.78 19.84 -18.95
CA ARG A 609 15.00 20.82 -19.73
C ARG A 609 15.11 20.68 -21.26
N GLU A 610 16.04 19.91 -21.80
CA GLU A 610 16.36 19.95 -23.25
C GLU A 610 15.82 18.79 -24.11
N SER A 611 15.07 17.81 -23.59
CA SER A 611 14.64 16.64 -24.40
C SER A 611 13.22 16.71 -24.99
N SER A 612 12.63 17.90 -25.16
CA SER A 612 11.23 18.04 -25.65
C SER A 612 11.09 18.25 -27.17
N THR A 613 12.09 17.93 -27.99
CA THR A 613 11.97 18.07 -29.45
C THR A 613 11.93 16.74 -30.18
N ALA A 614 10.81 16.55 -30.90
CA ALA A 614 10.51 15.62 -32.00
C ALA A 614 10.96 14.15 -31.88
N LEU A 615 9.96 13.30 -31.63
CA LEU A 615 10.09 11.84 -31.54
C LEU A 615 10.19 11.16 -32.93
N PRO A 616 11.11 10.21 -33.13
CA PRO A 616 10.97 9.18 -34.18
C PRO A 616 9.93 8.14 -33.74
N LYS A 617 9.15 7.64 -34.70
CA LYS A 617 8.19 6.56 -34.48
C LYS A 617 8.96 5.28 -34.13
N ALA A 618 8.75 4.75 -32.93
CA ALA A 618 9.22 3.43 -32.57
C ALA A 618 8.31 2.38 -33.24
N GLU A 619 8.89 1.49 -34.02
CA GLU A 619 8.21 0.30 -34.51
C GLU A 619 8.25 -0.76 -33.41
N PHE A 620 7.09 -1.11 -32.86
CA PHE A 620 6.94 -2.21 -31.92
C PHE A 620 6.46 -3.46 -32.67
N PRO A 621 6.88 -4.67 -32.27
CA PRO A 621 6.46 -5.92 -32.87
C PRO A 621 5.00 -6.28 -32.61
#